data_3202e413ca7ca458f16a64ff940d7ab8
#
_entry.id   3202e413ca7ca458f16a64ff940d7ab8
#
_cell.length_a   1.000
_cell.length_b   1.000
_cell.length_c   1.000
_cell.angle_alpha   90.00
_cell.angle_beta   90.00
_cell.angle_gamma   90.00
#
_symmetry.space_group_name_H-M   'P 1'
#
loop_
_entity.id
_entity.type
_entity.pdbx_description
1 polymer ?
#
loop_
_entity_poly.entity_id
_entity_poly.type
_entity_poly.pdbx_seq_one_letter_code
_entity_poly.pdbx_strand_id
1 'polypeptide(L)'
;VLRNLSERLTYLRGLEERKETVLASIEEQGKLTDELKAQILSAETMVLLEDLYRPYKPKRRTRATIAKEKGLEPLAGVITLQMIKTPLIEEAAKYVDAEKGVTTAEEAIAGASDIIAESISDEADYRTHIRDLTVKKGRMTSTAKDPETESVYEMYYDFDEPVAKLAGHRILAVNRGEKEKFLTVKIEAPQEDILRYLEKKVIVRDNPQTNEVLRDVVRDAYDRLIAPAIEREIRSNLTERAEDGAIRVFGKNLEQLLMQPPIAGQVVLGWDPAFRTGCKLAVVDPTGKVLDTTVIYPTAPQNKVAEAKAVLKKLIAKYHITLISLGNGTASRESEQIIVDLL
;
A
#
# COMPACT_ATOMS: atom_id res chain seq x y z
N VAL A 1 -4.69 -24.72 -4.00
CA VAL A 1 -3.30 -25.25 -3.88
C VAL A 1 -2.48 -24.90 -5.11
N LEU A 2 -2.86 -25.31 -6.35
CA LEU A 2 -2.09 -25.06 -7.57
C LEU A 2 -1.85 -23.57 -7.85
N ARG A 3 -2.86 -22.71 -7.63
CA ARG A 3 -2.69 -21.25 -7.80
C ARG A 3 -1.63 -20.71 -6.86
N ASN A 4 -1.72 -20.98 -5.56
CA ASN A 4 -0.74 -20.52 -4.58
C ASN A 4 0.68 -21.04 -4.89
N LEU A 5 0.78 -22.29 -5.39
CA LEU A 5 2.05 -22.84 -5.84
C LEU A 5 2.61 -22.07 -7.04
N SER A 6 1.77 -21.77 -8.04
CA SER A 6 2.15 -21.01 -9.23
C SER A 6 2.60 -19.60 -8.85
N GLU A 7 1.84 -18.90 -8.01
CA GLU A 7 2.18 -17.54 -7.54
C GLU A 7 3.50 -17.55 -6.77
N ARG A 8 3.70 -18.52 -5.85
CA ARG A 8 4.94 -18.63 -5.11
C ARG A 8 6.13 -18.97 -6.01
N LEU A 9 5.95 -19.83 -7.00
CA LEU A 9 6.99 -20.16 -7.97
C LEU A 9 7.38 -18.93 -8.81
N THR A 10 6.41 -18.17 -9.27
CA THR A 10 6.64 -16.92 -10.01
C THR A 10 7.42 -15.93 -9.17
N TYR A 11 7.02 -15.73 -7.90
CA TYR A 11 7.73 -14.87 -6.95
C TYR A 11 9.18 -15.31 -6.76
N LEU A 12 9.43 -16.62 -6.52
CA LEU A 12 10.78 -17.13 -6.29
C LEU A 12 11.67 -17.00 -7.53
N ARG A 13 11.13 -17.24 -8.73
CA ARG A 13 11.85 -17.00 -9.99
C ARG A 13 12.23 -15.54 -10.17
N GLY A 14 11.29 -14.63 -9.92
CA GLY A 14 11.58 -13.18 -9.94
C GLY A 14 12.62 -12.77 -8.90
N LEU A 15 12.62 -13.40 -7.73
CA LEU A 15 13.65 -13.17 -6.71
C LEU A 15 15.04 -13.63 -7.19
N GLU A 16 15.15 -14.82 -7.81
CA GLU A 16 16.43 -15.32 -8.32
C GLU A 16 16.95 -14.46 -9.49
N GLU A 17 16.12 -14.11 -10.45
CA GLU A 17 16.49 -13.19 -11.53
C GLU A 17 16.97 -11.83 -10.99
N ARG A 18 16.34 -11.37 -9.92
CA ARG A 18 16.72 -10.11 -9.29
C ARG A 18 18.05 -10.23 -8.56
N LYS A 19 18.33 -11.36 -7.88
CA LYS A 19 19.64 -11.65 -7.27
C LYS A 19 20.77 -11.60 -8.30
N GLU A 20 20.58 -12.26 -9.45
CA GLU A 20 21.56 -12.24 -10.53
C GLU A 20 21.85 -10.82 -11.02
N THR A 21 20.78 -10.01 -11.24
CA THR A 21 20.91 -8.62 -11.66
C THR A 21 21.67 -7.78 -10.62
N VAL A 22 21.37 -7.97 -9.34
CA VAL A 22 22.01 -7.25 -8.24
C VAL A 22 23.48 -7.63 -8.12
N LEU A 23 23.81 -8.93 -8.18
CA LEU A 23 25.18 -9.40 -8.14
C LEU A 23 26.02 -8.84 -9.29
N ALA A 24 25.51 -8.89 -10.52
CA ALA A 24 26.18 -8.33 -11.68
C ALA A 24 26.43 -6.81 -11.53
N SER A 25 25.44 -6.05 -11.05
CA SER A 25 25.58 -4.61 -10.84
C SER A 25 26.63 -4.25 -9.77
N ILE A 26 26.75 -5.04 -8.71
CA ILE A 26 27.74 -4.82 -7.64
C ILE A 26 29.13 -5.25 -8.12
N GLU A 27 29.22 -6.33 -8.90
CA GLU A 27 30.46 -6.83 -9.48
C GLU A 27 31.06 -5.81 -10.48
N GLU A 28 30.23 -5.22 -11.36
CA GLU A 28 30.63 -4.15 -12.26
C GLU A 28 31.23 -2.95 -11.54
N GLN A 29 30.77 -2.68 -10.31
CA GLN A 29 31.30 -1.61 -9.46
C GLN A 29 32.60 -2.00 -8.73
N GLY A 30 33.04 -3.27 -8.83
CA GLY A 30 34.22 -3.80 -8.12
C GLY A 30 34.04 -3.85 -6.59
N LYS A 31 32.79 -3.94 -6.11
CA LYS A 31 32.44 -3.88 -4.68
C LYS A 31 31.86 -5.19 -4.14
N LEU A 32 31.78 -6.24 -4.96
CA LEU A 32 31.27 -7.53 -4.54
C LEU A 32 32.29 -8.27 -3.69
N THR A 33 31.96 -8.49 -2.42
CA THR A 33 32.74 -9.34 -1.50
C THR A 33 32.09 -10.72 -1.37
N ASP A 34 32.85 -11.73 -0.95
CA ASP A 34 32.31 -13.08 -0.75
C ASP A 34 31.22 -13.11 0.33
N GLU A 35 31.34 -12.31 1.38
CA GLU A 35 30.32 -12.16 2.41
C GLU A 35 29.02 -11.55 1.86
N LEU A 36 29.11 -10.45 1.12
CA LEU A 36 27.95 -9.81 0.52
C LEU A 36 27.27 -10.72 -0.48
N LYS A 37 28.04 -11.45 -1.30
CA LYS A 37 27.52 -12.46 -2.22
C LYS A 37 26.73 -13.54 -1.48
N ALA A 38 27.28 -14.05 -0.37
CA ALA A 38 26.58 -15.05 0.45
C ALA A 38 25.28 -14.51 1.04
N GLN A 39 25.29 -13.25 1.54
CA GLN A 39 24.09 -12.59 2.06
C GLN A 39 23.01 -12.40 0.97
N ILE A 40 23.39 -11.96 -0.23
CA ILE A 40 22.46 -11.78 -1.37
C ILE A 40 21.87 -13.13 -1.78
N LEU A 41 22.68 -14.17 -1.90
CA LEU A 41 22.20 -15.51 -2.27
C LEU A 41 21.27 -16.11 -1.22
N SER A 42 21.51 -15.84 0.07
CA SER A 42 20.66 -16.30 1.17
C SER A 42 19.40 -15.48 1.39
N ALA A 43 19.23 -14.34 0.70
CA ALA A 43 18.04 -13.49 0.85
C ALA A 43 16.77 -14.25 0.42
N GLU A 44 15.81 -14.38 1.33
CA GLU A 44 14.54 -15.12 1.12
C GLU A 44 13.41 -14.22 0.63
N THR A 45 13.61 -12.89 0.66
CA THR A 45 12.61 -11.92 0.27
C THR A 45 13.20 -10.82 -0.61
N MET A 46 12.36 -10.27 -1.50
CA MET A 46 12.74 -9.14 -2.34
C MET A 46 13.12 -7.91 -1.50
N VAL A 47 12.47 -7.72 -0.36
CA VAL A 47 12.73 -6.59 0.56
C VAL A 47 14.15 -6.66 1.12
N LEU A 48 14.54 -7.83 1.64
CA LEU A 48 15.90 -8.03 2.15
C LEU A 48 16.96 -7.86 1.05
N LEU A 49 16.69 -8.40 -0.14
CA LEU A 49 17.57 -8.24 -1.29
C LEU A 49 17.76 -6.77 -1.68
N GLU A 50 16.67 -5.99 -1.74
CA GLU A 50 16.74 -4.55 -2.06
C GLU A 50 17.42 -3.74 -0.94
N ASP A 51 17.28 -4.10 0.32
CA ASP A 51 18.01 -3.48 1.42
C ASP A 51 19.52 -3.76 1.32
N LEU A 52 19.94 -4.99 1.01
CA LEU A 52 21.36 -5.34 0.77
C LEU A 52 21.93 -4.61 -0.46
N TYR A 53 21.14 -4.42 -1.51
CA TYR A 53 21.57 -3.72 -2.72
C TYR A 53 21.61 -2.19 -2.55
N ARG A 54 20.90 -1.65 -1.58
CA ARG A 54 20.70 -0.20 -1.41
C ARG A 54 21.98 0.65 -1.40
N PRO A 55 23.07 0.26 -0.72
CA PRO A 55 24.33 1.02 -0.74
C PRO A 55 24.98 1.11 -2.13
N TYR A 56 24.69 0.12 -2.99
CA TYR A 56 25.31 -0.04 -4.32
C TYR A 56 24.42 0.42 -5.46
N LYS A 57 23.13 0.67 -5.16
CA LYS A 57 22.14 1.09 -6.16
C LYS A 57 22.51 2.48 -6.71
N PRO A 58 22.56 2.65 -8.04
CA PRO A 58 22.77 3.97 -8.63
C PRO A 58 21.70 4.96 -8.11
N LYS A 59 22.18 5.99 -7.42
CA LYS A 59 21.31 7.02 -6.83
C LYS A 59 21.31 8.25 -7.73
N ARG A 60 20.16 8.96 -7.76
CA ARG A 60 20.13 10.32 -8.28
C ARG A 60 20.99 11.20 -7.37
N ARG A 61 21.37 12.41 -7.85
CA ARG A 61 22.16 13.37 -7.09
C ARG A 61 21.51 13.68 -5.73
N THR A 62 22.06 13.10 -4.66
CA THR A 62 21.63 13.27 -3.27
C THR A 62 22.44 14.34 -2.57
N ARG A 63 22.02 14.77 -1.36
CA ARG A 63 22.84 15.65 -0.52
C ARG A 63 24.20 15.02 -0.22
N ALA A 64 24.24 13.72 0.06
CA ALA A 64 25.48 12.99 0.32
C ALA A 64 26.38 12.91 -0.91
N THR A 65 25.84 12.68 -2.12
CA THR A 65 26.66 12.71 -3.34
C THR A 65 27.25 14.10 -3.61
N ILE A 66 26.48 15.17 -3.38
CA ILE A 66 26.96 16.55 -3.48
C ILE A 66 28.10 16.80 -2.47
N ALA A 67 27.93 16.33 -1.23
CA ALA A 67 28.94 16.48 -0.20
C ALA A 67 30.24 15.69 -0.53
N LYS A 68 30.11 14.50 -1.14
CA LYS A 68 31.25 13.72 -1.63
C LYS A 68 31.99 14.44 -2.78
N GLU A 69 31.24 15.01 -3.74
CA GLU A 69 31.81 15.85 -4.82
C GLU A 69 32.58 17.05 -4.27
N LYS A 70 32.16 17.61 -3.15
CA LYS A 70 32.84 18.68 -2.42
C LYS A 70 34.08 18.22 -1.63
N GLY A 71 34.36 16.90 -1.58
CA GLY A 71 35.53 16.32 -0.90
C GLY A 71 35.35 16.14 0.60
N LEU A 72 34.11 16.04 1.11
CA LEU A 72 33.80 15.92 2.55
C LEU A 72 33.77 14.48 3.08
N GLU A 73 33.99 13.48 2.23
CA GLU A 73 33.99 12.07 2.64
C GLU A 73 35.05 11.74 3.71
N PRO A 74 36.31 12.29 3.67
CA PRO A 74 37.27 12.06 4.73
C PRO A 74 36.84 12.64 6.08
N LEU A 75 36.19 13.82 6.10
CA LEU A 75 35.63 14.40 7.32
C LEU A 75 34.52 13.50 7.92
N ALA A 76 33.66 12.98 7.06
CA ALA A 76 32.62 11.99 7.48
C ALA A 76 33.29 10.75 8.12
N GLY A 77 34.39 10.27 7.54
CA GLY A 77 35.19 9.18 8.11
C GLY A 77 35.77 9.52 9.49
N VAL A 78 36.32 10.72 9.65
CA VAL A 78 36.87 11.21 10.94
C VAL A 78 35.77 11.25 12.02
N ILE A 79 34.59 11.79 11.70
CA ILE A 79 33.46 11.84 12.62
C ILE A 79 32.98 10.42 13.00
N THR A 80 32.89 9.54 12.03
CA THR A 80 32.44 8.14 12.24
C THR A 80 33.43 7.32 13.07
N LEU A 81 34.74 7.55 12.97
CA LEU A 81 35.77 6.90 13.76
C LEU A 81 35.72 7.30 15.24
N GLN A 82 35.17 8.50 15.57
CA GLN A 82 35.00 8.98 16.95
C GLN A 82 36.31 9.00 17.76
N MET A 83 37.43 9.35 17.12
CA MET A 83 38.75 9.33 17.75
C MET A 83 39.43 10.73 17.84
N ILE A 84 38.78 11.79 17.39
CA ILE A 84 39.32 13.14 17.42
C ILE A 84 39.46 13.63 18.86
N LYS A 85 40.52 14.39 19.09
CA LYS A 85 40.83 15.00 20.41
C LYS A 85 40.63 16.50 20.41
N THR A 86 40.70 17.12 19.20
CA THR A 86 40.48 18.55 18.98
C THR A 86 38.99 18.84 18.80
N PRO A 87 38.53 20.07 19.03
CA PRO A 87 37.16 20.46 18.71
C PRO A 87 36.83 20.14 17.25
N LEU A 88 35.61 19.57 17.02
CA LEU A 88 35.19 19.15 15.67
C LEU A 88 35.23 20.29 14.66
N ILE A 89 34.95 21.54 15.12
CA ILE A 89 34.97 22.72 14.27
C ILE A 89 36.39 23.03 13.73
N GLU A 90 37.42 22.80 14.53
CA GLU A 90 38.83 22.98 14.12
C GLU A 90 39.25 21.91 13.11
N GLU A 91 38.78 20.71 13.29
CA GLU A 91 39.00 19.61 12.32
C GLU A 91 38.30 19.89 11.01
N ALA A 92 37.05 20.33 11.05
CA ALA A 92 36.23 20.65 9.90
C ALA A 92 36.77 21.86 9.11
N ALA A 93 37.44 22.82 9.78
CA ALA A 93 38.04 23.96 9.12
C ALA A 93 39.12 23.57 8.07
N LYS A 94 39.71 22.38 8.21
CA LYS A 94 40.66 21.85 7.24
C LYS A 94 40.03 21.46 5.90
N TYR A 95 38.73 21.32 5.85
CA TYR A 95 37.92 20.91 4.69
C TYR A 95 37.17 22.09 4.06
N VAL A 96 37.40 23.31 4.56
CA VAL A 96 36.85 24.53 3.93
C VAL A 96 37.55 24.75 2.60
N ASP A 97 36.76 24.84 1.53
CA ASP A 97 37.20 25.04 0.17
C ASP A 97 36.11 25.81 -0.60
N ALA A 98 36.35 27.12 -0.75
CA ALA A 98 35.40 28.00 -1.42
C ALA A 98 35.22 27.67 -2.91
N GLU A 99 36.23 27.09 -3.57
CA GLU A 99 36.15 26.69 -4.99
C GLU A 99 35.19 25.48 -5.15
N LYS A 100 35.13 24.62 -4.13
CA LYS A 100 34.19 23.50 -4.07
C LYS A 100 32.86 23.86 -3.43
N GLY A 101 32.67 25.13 -3.05
CA GLY A 101 31.44 25.61 -2.43
C GLY A 101 31.27 25.17 -0.99
N VAL A 102 32.36 25.06 -0.22
CA VAL A 102 32.36 24.87 1.24
C VAL A 102 33.05 26.11 1.82
N THR A 103 32.25 27.03 2.35
CA THR A 103 32.75 28.35 2.77
C THR A 103 33.03 28.44 4.27
N THR A 104 32.41 27.54 5.08
CA THR A 104 32.58 27.52 6.54
C THR A 104 32.80 26.08 7.06
N ALA A 105 33.31 25.97 8.27
CA ALA A 105 33.50 24.69 8.94
C ALA A 105 32.13 24.01 9.29
N GLU A 106 31.11 24.82 9.57
CA GLU A 106 29.75 24.34 9.81
C GLU A 106 29.16 23.72 8.54
N GLU A 107 29.37 24.31 7.37
CA GLU A 107 28.98 23.72 6.08
C GLU A 107 29.72 22.40 5.80
N ALA A 108 31.01 22.32 6.18
CA ALA A 108 31.77 21.08 6.07
C ALA A 108 31.19 19.98 6.98
N ILE A 109 30.84 20.30 8.23
CA ILE A 109 30.19 19.37 9.17
C ILE A 109 28.81 18.94 8.64
N ALA A 110 28.02 19.87 8.15
CA ALA A 110 26.68 19.56 7.59
C ALA A 110 26.77 18.60 6.39
N GLY A 111 27.71 18.85 5.46
CA GLY A 111 27.93 17.95 4.34
C GLY A 111 28.46 16.56 4.77
N ALA A 112 29.39 16.49 5.71
CA ALA A 112 29.85 15.24 6.29
C ALA A 112 28.70 14.49 6.99
N SER A 113 27.83 15.20 7.69
CA SER A 113 26.63 14.68 8.33
C SER A 113 25.63 14.06 7.33
N ASP A 114 25.42 14.70 6.17
CA ASP A 114 24.59 14.16 5.09
C ASP A 114 25.15 12.82 4.54
N ILE A 115 26.48 12.69 4.44
CA ILE A 115 27.14 11.44 4.02
C ILE A 115 26.90 10.33 5.07
N ILE A 116 27.08 10.65 6.35
CA ILE A 116 26.87 9.68 7.44
C ILE A 116 25.40 9.29 7.54
N ALA A 117 24.47 10.24 7.43
CA ALA A 117 23.04 9.98 7.47
C ALA A 117 22.59 9.03 6.34
N GLU A 118 23.11 9.23 5.13
CA GLU A 118 22.85 8.32 4.01
C GLU A 118 23.41 6.92 4.28
N SER A 119 24.64 6.82 4.80
CA SER A 119 25.24 5.53 5.18
C SER A 119 24.41 4.77 6.23
N ILE A 120 23.93 5.45 7.28
CA ILE A 120 23.04 4.87 8.29
C ILE A 120 21.73 4.39 7.64
N SER A 121 21.18 5.17 6.72
CA SER A 121 19.91 4.82 6.06
C SER A 121 20.03 3.64 5.10
N ASP A 122 21.23 3.37 4.61
CA ASP A 122 21.53 2.29 3.66
C ASP A 122 21.86 0.96 4.36
N GLU A 123 22.05 0.97 5.67
CA GLU A 123 22.41 -0.24 6.43
C GLU A 123 21.23 -1.20 6.53
N ALA A 124 21.36 -2.38 5.91
CA ALA A 124 20.29 -3.36 5.80
C ALA A 124 19.80 -3.89 7.16
N ASP A 125 20.72 -4.12 8.09
CA ASP A 125 20.39 -4.60 9.44
C ASP A 125 19.57 -3.58 10.21
N TYR A 126 19.90 -2.29 10.08
CA TYR A 126 19.13 -1.23 10.75
C TYR A 126 17.72 -1.16 10.19
N ARG A 127 17.59 -1.22 8.88
CA ARG A 127 16.28 -1.19 8.22
C ARG A 127 15.40 -2.37 8.61
N THR A 128 15.99 -3.57 8.60
CA THR A 128 15.28 -4.79 9.02
C THR A 128 14.79 -4.68 10.46
N HIS A 129 15.67 -4.27 11.38
CA HIS A 129 15.30 -4.10 12.77
C HIS A 129 14.19 -3.06 12.98
N ILE A 130 14.30 -1.89 12.33
CA ILE A 130 13.33 -0.80 12.44
C ILE A 130 11.97 -1.23 11.86
N ARG A 131 11.98 -1.93 10.73
CA ARG A 131 10.76 -2.48 10.10
C ARG A 131 10.05 -3.44 11.05
N ASP A 132 10.78 -4.41 11.59
CA ASP A 132 10.23 -5.42 12.49
C ASP A 132 9.67 -4.78 13.76
N LEU A 133 10.39 -3.82 14.33
CA LEU A 133 9.98 -3.09 15.52
C LEU A 133 8.71 -2.27 15.22
N THR A 134 8.63 -1.61 14.07
CA THR A 134 7.47 -0.82 13.64
C THR A 134 6.25 -1.72 13.39
N VAL A 135 6.41 -2.86 12.74
CA VAL A 135 5.31 -3.83 12.55
C VAL A 135 4.81 -4.35 13.89
N LYS A 136 5.72 -4.63 14.84
CA LYS A 136 5.38 -5.23 16.14
C LYS A 136 4.76 -4.24 17.12
N LYS A 137 5.29 -3.01 17.20
CA LYS A 137 4.91 -2.00 18.21
C LYS A 137 4.22 -0.76 17.62
N GLY A 138 4.33 -0.55 16.32
CA GLY A 138 3.74 0.62 15.65
C GLY A 138 2.22 0.59 15.65
N ARG A 139 1.64 1.75 15.43
CA ARG A 139 0.20 1.98 15.39
C ARG A 139 -0.17 2.66 14.08
N MET A 140 -1.31 2.29 13.52
CA MET A 140 -1.91 3.04 12.43
C MET A 140 -2.87 4.04 13.03
N THR A 141 -2.64 5.31 12.74
CA THR A 141 -3.51 6.40 13.16
C THR A 141 -4.17 7.04 11.96
N SER A 142 -5.41 7.50 12.12
CA SER A 142 -6.03 8.39 11.16
C SER A 142 -6.79 9.51 11.86
N THR A 143 -6.73 10.70 11.26
CA THR A 143 -7.41 11.89 11.74
C THR A 143 -8.21 12.52 10.61
N ALA A 144 -9.35 13.15 10.95
CA ALA A 144 -10.10 13.94 9.99
C ALA A 144 -9.27 15.14 9.52
N LYS A 145 -9.37 15.46 8.22
CA LYS A 145 -8.83 16.75 7.72
C LYS A 145 -9.71 17.92 8.13
N ASP A 146 -11.00 17.68 8.19
CA ASP A 146 -12.01 18.62 8.67
C ASP A 146 -13.04 17.83 9.50
N PRO A 147 -12.98 17.93 10.85
CA PRO A 147 -13.85 17.17 11.75
C PRO A 147 -15.34 17.54 11.64
N GLU A 148 -15.67 18.73 11.11
CA GLU A 148 -17.06 19.19 10.97
C GLU A 148 -17.74 18.63 9.70
N THR A 149 -16.97 18.06 8.78
CA THR A 149 -17.50 17.48 7.55
C THR A 149 -18.05 16.09 7.80
N GLU A 150 -19.36 15.90 7.67
CA GLU A 150 -20.01 14.58 7.74
C GLU A 150 -19.54 13.68 6.59
N SER A 151 -19.19 12.45 6.89
CA SER A 151 -18.81 11.44 5.88
C SER A 151 -19.04 10.02 6.37
N VAL A 152 -18.95 9.05 5.46
CA VAL A 152 -18.97 7.62 5.80
C VAL A 152 -17.71 7.18 6.55
N TYR A 153 -16.74 8.06 6.76
CA TYR A 153 -15.46 7.80 7.43
C TYR A 153 -15.40 8.32 8.86
N GLU A 154 -16.50 8.81 9.46
CA GLU A 154 -16.52 9.39 10.80
C GLU A 154 -15.92 8.47 11.86
N MET A 155 -16.13 7.15 11.75
CA MET A 155 -15.55 6.18 12.67
C MET A 155 -14.01 6.10 12.61
N TYR A 156 -13.38 6.76 11.62
CA TYR A 156 -11.93 6.83 11.43
C TYR A 156 -11.38 8.24 11.64
N TYR A 157 -12.18 9.20 12.12
CA TYR A 157 -11.75 10.57 12.37
C TYR A 157 -10.79 10.69 13.55
N ASP A 158 -10.87 9.75 14.48
CA ASP A 158 -9.94 9.57 15.60
C ASP A 158 -9.68 8.07 15.76
N PHE A 159 -8.88 7.53 14.86
CA PHE A 159 -8.62 6.10 14.79
C PHE A 159 -7.16 5.80 15.19
N ASP A 160 -6.98 4.80 16.04
CA ASP A 160 -5.70 4.36 16.53
C ASP A 160 -5.72 2.86 16.84
N GLU A 161 -5.00 2.06 16.04
CA GLU A 161 -4.87 0.61 16.27
C GLU A 161 -3.43 0.11 16.03
N PRO A 162 -3.01 -0.94 16.78
CA PRO A 162 -1.72 -1.58 16.55
C PRO A 162 -1.63 -2.17 15.15
N VAL A 163 -0.54 -1.90 14.42
CA VAL A 163 -0.27 -2.42 13.07
C VAL A 163 -0.42 -3.94 13.01
N ALA A 164 0.07 -4.65 14.03
CA ALA A 164 0.03 -6.11 14.10
C ALA A 164 -1.40 -6.70 14.18
N LYS A 165 -2.41 -5.90 14.57
CA LYS A 165 -3.79 -6.35 14.80
C LYS A 165 -4.80 -5.79 13.78
N LEU A 166 -4.35 -4.99 12.83
CA LEU A 166 -5.22 -4.32 11.87
C LEU A 166 -6.01 -5.31 11.01
N ALA A 167 -7.32 -5.15 11.01
CA ALA A 167 -8.21 -5.89 10.13
C ALA A 167 -8.19 -5.31 8.70
N GLY A 168 -8.21 -6.19 7.68
CA GLY A 168 -8.11 -5.78 6.27
C GLY A 168 -9.18 -4.76 5.84
N HIS A 169 -10.43 -4.93 6.27
CA HIS A 169 -11.49 -3.99 5.92
C HIS A 169 -11.26 -2.58 6.47
N ARG A 170 -10.62 -2.44 7.63
CA ARG A 170 -10.24 -1.12 8.21
C ARG A 170 -9.13 -0.47 7.42
N ILE A 171 -8.11 -1.25 7.00
CA ILE A 171 -7.03 -0.78 6.14
C ILE A 171 -7.60 -0.22 4.83
N LEU A 172 -8.50 -0.96 4.17
CA LEU A 172 -9.13 -0.50 2.93
C LEU A 172 -10.01 0.74 3.14
N ALA A 173 -10.73 0.81 4.26
CA ALA A 173 -11.56 1.96 4.58
C ALA A 173 -10.75 3.24 4.81
N VAL A 174 -9.68 3.18 5.63
CA VAL A 174 -8.82 4.36 5.88
C VAL A 174 -8.06 4.78 4.63
N ASN A 175 -7.58 3.83 3.81
CA ASN A 175 -6.93 4.14 2.53
C ASN A 175 -7.89 4.84 1.57
N ARG A 176 -9.16 4.43 1.54
CA ARG A 176 -10.18 5.08 0.73
C ARG A 176 -10.51 6.47 1.24
N GLY A 177 -10.67 6.65 2.56
CA GLY A 177 -10.91 7.96 3.17
C GLY A 177 -9.75 8.94 2.94
N GLU A 178 -8.49 8.46 2.95
CA GLU A 178 -7.32 9.27 2.61
C GLU A 178 -7.31 9.66 1.12
N LYS A 179 -7.61 8.71 0.21
CA LYS A 179 -7.71 8.97 -1.23
C LYS A 179 -8.80 9.98 -1.57
N GLU A 180 -9.93 9.89 -0.88
CA GLU A 180 -11.07 10.82 -1.01
C GLU A 180 -10.85 12.13 -0.23
N LYS A 181 -9.70 12.31 0.45
CA LYS A 181 -9.24 13.50 1.16
C LYS A 181 -10.02 13.84 2.44
N PHE A 182 -10.74 12.90 3.01
CA PHE A 182 -11.37 13.05 4.32
C PHE A 182 -10.39 12.79 5.47
N LEU A 183 -9.47 11.86 5.29
CA LEU A 183 -8.54 11.42 6.33
C LEU A 183 -7.09 11.79 6.01
N THR A 184 -6.31 11.92 7.10
CA THR A 184 -4.83 11.86 7.09
C THR A 184 -4.44 10.59 7.83
N VAL A 185 -3.67 9.71 7.18
CA VAL A 185 -3.30 8.39 7.72
C VAL A 185 -1.80 8.29 7.90
N LYS A 186 -1.34 7.76 9.04
CA LYS A 186 0.08 7.57 9.37
C LYS A 186 0.33 6.23 10.04
N ILE A 187 1.58 5.78 9.94
CA ILE A 187 2.11 4.73 10.83
C ILE A 187 3.00 5.40 11.86
N GLU A 188 2.56 5.40 13.09
CA GLU A 188 3.36 5.87 14.22
C GLU A 188 4.27 4.74 14.71
N ALA A 189 5.54 4.90 14.46
CA ALA A 189 6.57 3.96 14.89
C ALA A 189 6.99 4.27 16.33
N PRO A 190 7.56 3.30 17.08
CA PRO A 190 8.14 3.53 18.41
C PRO A 190 9.47 4.29 18.29
N GLN A 191 9.40 5.58 17.98
CA GLN A 191 10.54 6.42 17.60
C GLN A 191 11.65 6.44 18.67
N GLU A 192 11.30 6.54 19.95
CA GLU A 192 12.29 6.55 21.02
C GLU A 192 13.11 5.25 21.10
N ASP A 193 12.45 4.09 20.93
CA ASP A 193 13.15 2.80 20.92
C ASP A 193 14.05 2.69 19.70
N ILE A 194 13.61 3.19 18.55
CA ILE A 194 14.36 3.18 17.30
C ILE A 194 15.59 4.09 17.39
N LEU A 195 15.43 5.32 17.84
CA LEU A 195 16.54 6.26 17.99
C LEU A 195 17.58 5.73 18.98
N ARG A 196 17.13 5.20 20.14
CA ARG A 196 18.02 4.56 21.12
C ARG A 196 18.79 3.37 20.52
N TYR A 197 18.16 2.56 19.68
CA TYR A 197 18.82 1.46 18.97
C TYR A 197 19.87 1.99 18.00
N LEU A 198 19.54 2.97 17.17
CA LEU A 198 20.46 3.55 16.19
C LEU A 198 21.65 4.25 16.86
N GLU A 199 21.38 5.06 17.91
CA GLU A 199 22.43 5.70 18.69
C GLU A 199 23.44 4.69 19.27
N LYS A 200 22.93 3.59 19.85
CA LYS A 200 23.77 2.52 20.39
C LYS A 200 24.64 1.84 19.30
N LYS A 201 24.16 1.79 18.07
CA LYS A 201 24.89 1.19 16.94
C LYS A 201 25.89 2.15 16.30
N VAL A 202 25.57 3.43 16.23
CA VAL A 202 26.38 4.46 15.58
C VAL A 202 27.38 5.08 16.52
N ILE A 203 26.99 5.37 17.77
CA ILE A 203 27.85 5.97 18.80
C ILE A 203 28.51 4.83 19.59
N VAL A 204 29.65 4.34 19.08
CA VAL A 204 30.37 3.20 19.68
C VAL A 204 31.46 3.63 20.67
N ARG A 205 31.77 4.94 20.70
CA ARG A 205 32.77 5.53 21.61
C ARG A 205 32.20 6.79 22.22
N ASP A 206 32.45 6.96 23.53
CA ASP A 206 32.06 8.21 24.21
C ASP A 206 33.09 9.30 23.89
N ASN A 207 32.81 10.09 22.87
CA ASN A 207 33.64 11.23 22.45
C ASN A 207 32.82 12.52 22.43
N PRO A 208 33.05 13.45 23.40
CA PRO A 208 32.31 14.70 23.48
C PRO A 208 32.37 15.57 22.21
N GLN A 209 33.40 15.39 21.38
CA GLN A 209 33.58 16.18 20.15
C GLN A 209 32.66 15.73 19.00
N THR A 210 32.18 14.49 19.04
CA THR A 210 31.37 13.90 17.95
C THR A 210 29.99 13.43 18.38
N ASN A 211 29.76 13.22 19.69
CA ASN A 211 28.51 12.61 20.19
C ASN A 211 27.28 13.44 19.84
N GLU A 212 27.32 14.75 19.99
CA GLU A 212 26.18 15.63 19.69
C GLU A 212 25.83 15.58 18.21
N VAL A 213 26.82 15.78 17.34
CA VAL A 213 26.64 15.72 15.90
C VAL A 213 26.11 14.35 15.45
N LEU A 214 26.64 13.26 16.01
CA LEU A 214 26.17 11.92 15.65
C LEU A 214 24.73 11.64 16.11
N ARG A 215 24.28 12.19 17.25
CA ARG A 215 22.86 12.11 17.64
C ARG A 215 21.95 12.84 16.65
N ASP A 216 22.35 14.03 16.24
CA ASP A 216 21.62 14.81 15.24
C ASP A 216 21.58 14.10 13.89
N VAL A 217 22.69 13.51 13.45
CA VAL A 217 22.79 12.70 12.24
C VAL A 217 21.91 11.46 12.30
N VAL A 218 21.89 10.75 13.42
CA VAL A 218 21.00 9.59 13.63
C VAL A 218 19.54 9.99 13.52
N ARG A 219 19.17 11.11 14.12
CA ARG A 219 17.80 11.64 14.04
C ARG A 219 17.43 12.03 12.62
N ASP A 220 18.30 12.78 11.93
CA ASP A 220 18.08 13.16 10.53
C ASP A 220 17.99 11.94 9.60
N ALA A 221 18.88 10.95 9.77
CA ALA A 221 18.82 9.70 9.00
C ALA A 221 17.49 8.96 9.19
N TYR A 222 17.01 8.89 10.44
CA TYR A 222 15.73 8.28 10.74
C TYR A 222 14.57 9.08 10.16
N ASP A 223 14.41 10.35 10.54
CA ASP A 223 13.24 11.16 10.22
C ASP A 223 13.11 11.43 8.71
N ARG A 224 14.22 11.70 8.04
CA ARG A 224 14.24 12.08 6.62
C ARG A 224 14.35 10.89 5.66
N LEU A 225 15.11 9.87 6.00
CA LEU A 225 15.48 8.82 5.04
C LEU A 225 14.84 7.45 5.36
N ILE A 226 14.80 7.05 6.64
CA ILE A 226 14.37 5.70 7.02
C ILE A 226 12.85 5.66 7.26
N ALA A 227 12.33 6.50 8.16
CA ALA A 227 10.93 6.45 8.58
C ALA A 227 9.93 6.58 7.42
N PRO A 228 10.06 7.56 6.49
CA PRO A 228 9.12 7.68 5.38
C PRO A 228 9.17 6.51 4.40
N ALA A 229 10.33 5.85 4.28
CA ALA A 229 10.49 4.70 3.40
C ALA A 229 9.84 3.44 4.00
N ILE A 230 10.09 3.17 5.29
CA ILE A 230 9.52 2.03 6.02
C ILE A 230 8.00 2.20 6.18
N GLU A 231 7.52 3.40 6.48
CA GLU A 231 6.08 3.68 6.55
C GLU A 231 5.38 3.32 5.23
N ARG A 232 5.89 3.81 4.09
CA ARG A 232 5.32 3.48 2.78
C ARG A 232 5.33 1.98 2.50
N GLU A 233 6.42 1.30 2.84
CA GLU A 233 6.56 -0.14 2.68
C GLU A 233 5.53 -0.90 3.52
N ILE A 234 5.40 -0.58 4.80
CA ILE A 234 4.42 -1.21 5.70
C ILE A 234 3.01 -0.95 5.21
N ARG A 235 2.67 0.28 4.81
CA ARG A 235 1.36 0.60 4.26
C ARG A 235 1.06 -0.16 2.97
N SER A 236 2.04 -0.30 2.08
CA SER A 236 1.90 -1.09 0.85
C SER A 236 1.60 -2.56 1.16
N ASN A 237 2.38 -3.17 2.05
CA ASN A 237 2.22 -4.57 2.45
C ASN A 237 0.87 -4.82 3.15
N LEU A 238 0.43 -3.90 4.00
CA LEU A 238 -0.88 -3.97 4.65
C LEU A 238 -2.02 -3.89 3.64
N THR A 239 -1.90 -3.00 2.65
CA THR A 239 -2.89 -2.82 1.60
C THR A 239 -3.01 -4.06 0.73
N GLU A 240 -1.89 -4.61 0.25
CA GLU A 240 -1.86 -5.83 -0.56
C GLU A 240 -2.53 -7.02 0.17
N ARG A 241 -2.17 -7.23 1.43
CA ARG A 241 -2.78 -8.27 2.25
C ARG A 241 -4.29 -8.06 2.46
N ALA A 242 -4.72 -6.81 2.62
CA ALA A 242 -6.12 -6.46 2.81
C ALA A 242 -6.93 -6.66 1.52
N GLU A 243 -6.38 -6.28 0.37
CA GLU A 243 -6.97 -6.48 -0.96
C GLU A 243 -7.12 -7.97 -1.27
N ASP A 244 -6.10 -8.78 -1.06
CA ASP A 244 -6.13 -10.23 -1.24
C ASP A 244 -7.21 -10.88 -0.37
N GLY A 245 -7.33 -10.43 0.88
CA GLY A 245 -8.36 -10.87 1.80
C GLY A 245 -9.77 -10.53 1.30
N ALA A 246 -9.97 -9.30 0.85
CA ALA A 246 -11.24 -8.82 0.31
C ALA A 246 -11.64 -9.56 -0.97
N ILE A 247 -10.70 -9.79 -1.89
CA ILE A 247 -10.94 -10.55 -3.13
C ILE A 247 -11.39 -11.98 -2.81
N ARG A 248 -10.77 -12.65 -1.83
CA ARG A 248 -11.17 -13.99 -1.42
C ARG A 248 -12.58 -14.03 -0.87
N VAL A 249 -12.95 -13.08 -0.01
CA VAL A 249 -14.31 -12.98 0.54
C VAL A 249 -15.31 -12.71 -0.58
N PHE A 250 -15.02 -11.76 -1.47
CA PHE A 250 -15.87 -11.47 -2.61
C PHE A 250 -16.05 -12.71 -3.52
N GLY A 251 -14.96 -13.40 -3.85
CA GLY A 251 -14.99 -14.60 -4.67
C GLY A 251 -15.86 -15.70 -4.05
N LYS A 252 -15.75 -15.92 -2.72
CA LYS A 252 -16.58 -16.89 -2.02
C LYS A 252 -18.07 -16.51 -2.03
N ASN A 253 -18.39 -15.25 -1.83
CA ASN A 253 -19.77 -14.76 -1.87
C ASN A 253 -20.36 -14.89 -3.28
N LEU A 254 -19.56 -14.57 -4.31
CA LEU A 254 -19.96 -14.72 -5.70
C LEU A 254 -20.20 -16.20 -6.07
N GLU A 255 -19.29 -17.09 -5.64
CA GLU A 255 -19.46 -18.53 -5.82
C GLU A 255 -20.77 -19.02 -5.18
N GLN A 256 -21.03 -18.64 -3.93
CA GLN A 256 -22.27 -19.00 -3.24
C GLN A 256 -23.52 -18.50 -3.97
N LEU A 257 -23.45 -17.27 -4.52
CA LEU A 257 -24.56 -16.70 -5.28
C LEU A 257 -24.80 -17.48 -6.58
N LEU A 258 -23.72 -17.76 -7.34
CA LEU A 258 -23.81 -18.45 -8.62
C LEU A 258 -24.15 -19.93 -8.50
N MET A 259 -23.79 -20.57 -7.38
CA MET A 259 -24.04 -21.98 -7.11
C MET A 259 -25.36 -22.23 -6.37
N GLN A 260 -26.23 -21.23 -6.24
CA GLN A 260 -27.55 -21.44 -5.68
C GLN A 260 -28.35 -22.42 -6.56
N PRO A 261 -29.04 -23.40 -5.97
CA PRO A 261 -29.85 -24.34 -6.74
C PRO A 261 -30.98 -23.60 -7.45
N PRO A 262 -31.33 -24.00 -8.70
CA PRO A 262 -32.42 -23.39 -9.43
C PRO A 262 -33.76 -23.71 -8.73
N ILE A 263 -34.71 -22.77 -8.79
CA ILE A 263 -36.09 -22.99 -8.36
C ILE A 263 -36.75 -23.88 -9.42
N ALA A 264 -36.82 -25.17 -9.14
CA ALA A 264 -37.34 -26.15 -10.10
C ALA A 264 -38.88 -26.07 -10.24
N GLY A 265 -39.39 -26.48 -11.41
CA GLY A 265 -40.82 -26.66 -11.65
C GLY A 265 -41.64 -25.38 -11.85
N GLN A 266 -40.97 -24.22 -12.00
CA GLN A 266 -41.63 -22.93 -12.16
C GLN A 266 -41.58 -22.45 -13.61
N VAL A 267 -42.63 -21.76 -14.03
CA VAL A 267 -42.57 -20.87 -15.22
C VAL A 267 -42.22 -19.49 -14.73
N VAL A 268 -41.07 -19.00 -15.16
CA VAL A 268 -40.47 -17.77 -14.64
C VAL A 268 -40.57 -16.65 -15.66
N LEU A 269 -40.99 -15.47 -15.21
CA LEU A 269 -40.83 -14.22 -15.93
C LEU A 269 -39.55 -13.54 -15.41
N GLY A 270 -38.46 -13.56 -16.20
CA GLY A 270 -37.27 -12.75 -15.98
C GLY A 270 -37.52 -11.32 -16.41
N TRP A 271 -37.21 -10.37 -15.53
CA TRP A 271 -37.38 -8.94 -15.78
C TRP A 271 -36.06 -8.22 -15.54
N ASP A 272 -35.44 -7.70 -16.60
CA ASP A 272 -34.24 -6.85 -16.56
C ASP A 272 -34.70 -5.38 -16.63
N PRO A 273 -34.69 -4.65 -15.49
CA PRO A 273 -35.20 -3.30 -15.42
C PRO A 273 -34.25 -2.29 -16.01
N ALA A 274 -34.77 -1.29 -16.72
CA ALA A 274 -34.02 -0.15 -17.23
C ALA A 274 -34.91 1.08 -17.43
N PHE A 275 -34.32 2.25 -17.35
CA PHE A 275 -35.04 3.49 -17.61
C PHE A 275 -35.25 3.75 -19.10
N ARG A 276 -34.18 4.16 -19.77
CA ARG A 276 -34.24 4.69 -21.16
C ARG A 276 -34.52 3.63 -22.22
N THR A 277 -33.87 2.47 -22.09
CA THR A 277 -33.94 1.40 -23.11
C THR A 277 -35.15 0.48 -22.97
N GLY A 278 -35.98 0.71 -21.94
CA GLY A 278 -37.10 -0.16 -21.59
C GLY A 278 -36.69 -1.40 -20.82
N CYS A 279 -37.63 -1.95 -20.05
CA CYS A 279 -37.46 -3.16 -19.30
C CYS A 279 -37.60 -4.38 -20.23
N LYS A 280 -36.59 -5.25 -20.25
CA LYS A 280 -36.60 -6.48 -21.06
C LYS A 280 -37.23 -7.60 -20.26
N LEU A 281 -38.13 -8.33 -20.88
CA LEU A 281 -38.84 -9.47 -20.27
C LEU A 281 -38.53 -10.75 -21.05
N ALA A 282 -38.32 -11.85 -20.33
CA ALA A 282 -38.24 -13.18 -20.90
C ALA A 282 -39.06 -14.17 -20.07
N VAL A 283 -39.93 -14.95 -20.72
CA VAL A 283 -40.67 -16.04 -20.10
C VAL A 283 -39.91 -17.33 -20.34
N VAL A 284 -39.63 -18.07 -19.27
CA VAL A 284 -38.85 -19.32 -19.30
C VAL A 284 -39.66 -20.44 -18.67
N ASP A 285 -39.67 -21.59 -19.34
CA ASP A 285 -40.31 -22.78 -18.80
C ASP A 285 -39.49 -23.50 -17.69
N PRO A 286 -40.02 -24.51 -17.02
CA PRO A 286 -39.28 -25.23 -15.97
C PRO A 286 -37.98 -25.89 -16.41
N THR A 287 -37.76 -26.08 -17.73
CA THR A 287 -36.53 -26.67 -18.30
C THR A 287 -35.47 -25.63 -18.71
N GLY A 288 -35.81 -24.33 -18.58
CA GLY A 288 -34.94 -23.23 -19.02
C GLY A 288 -35.14 -22.80 -20.47
N LYS A 289 -36.14 -23.35 -21.19
CA LYS A 289 -36.46 -22.93 -22.56
C LYS A 289 -37.19 -21.60 -22.55
N VAL A 290 -36.71 -20.66 -23.35
CA VAL A 290 -37.35 -19.35 -23.57
C VAL A 290 -38.63 -19.54 -24.39
N LEU A 291 -39.77 -19.14 -23.82
CA LEU A 291 -41.08 -19.24 -24.43
C LEU A 291 -41.48 -17.94 -25.14
N ASP A 292 -41.12 -16.79 -24.58
CA ASP A 292 -41.46 -15.48 -25.13
C ASP A 292 -40.48 -14.41 -24.65
N THR A 293 -40.30 -13.34 -25.42
CA THR A 293 -39.53 -12.17 -25.03
C THR A 293 -40.24 -10.90 -25.45
N THR A 294 -40.17 -9.85 -24.64
CA THR A 294 -40.76 -8.56 -25.00
C THR A 294 -40.03 -7.42 -24.24
N VAL A 295 -40.33 -6.19 -24.63
CA VAL A 295 -39.85 -5.00 -23.95
C VAL A 295 -41.05 -4.16 -23.53
N ILE A 296 -41.04 -3.69 -22.29
CA ILE A 296 -42.03 -2.78 -21.75
C ILE A 296 -41.38 -1.50 -21.24
N TYR A 297 -42.12 -0.41 -21.15
CA TYR A 297 -41.61 0.91 -20.80
C TYR A 297 -42.36 1.50 -19.58
N PRO A 298 -42.38 0.84 -18.41
CA PRO A 298 -43.14 1.30 -17.26
C PRO A 298 -42.46 2.45 -16.49
N THR A 299 -41.17 2.66 -16.72
CA THR A 299 -40.30 3.61 -15.99
C THR A 299 -40.04 4.86 -16.81
N ALA A 300 -39.49 5.90 -16.15
CA ALA A 300 -39.07 7.12 -16.82
C ALA A 300 -38.09 6.86 -17.99
N PRO A 301 -38.12 7.64 -19.06
CA PRO A 301 -38.94 8.81 -19.31
C PRO A 301 -40.32 8.49 -19.88
N GLN A 302 -40.57 7.24 -20.37
CA GLN A 302 -41.80 6.89 -21.08
C GLN A 302 -43.03 6.75 -20.19
N ASN A 303 -42.86 6.23 -18.96
CA ASN A 303 -43.90 6.04 -17.93
C ASN A 303 -45.18 5.36 -18.43
N LYS A 304 -45.08 4.36 -19.33
CA LYS A 304 -46.21 3.65 -19.91
C LYS A 304 -46.71 2.52 -18.99
N VAL A 305 -47.04 2.86 -17.75
CA VAL A 305 -47.37 1.89 -16.70
C VAL A 305 -48.59 1.05 -17.06
N ALA A 306 -49.69 1.67 -17.58
CA ALA A 306 -50.90 0.95 -17.92
C ALA A 306 -50.70 -0.08 -19.06
N GLU A 307 -49.95 0.30 -20.11
CA GLU A 307 -49.58 -0.61 -21.22
C GLU A 307 -48.74 -1.76 -20.68
N ALA A 308 -47.74 -1.47 -19.84
CA ALA A 308 -46.87 -2.48 -19.24
C ALA A 308 -47.65 -3.48 -18.40
N LYS A 309 -48.54 -3.02 -17.55
CA LYS A 309 -49.44 -3.89 -16.74
C LYS A 309 -50.34 -4.77 -17.61
N ALA A 310 -50.87 -4.24 -18.73
CA ALA A 310 -51.65 -5.02 -19.66
C ALA A 310 -50.86 -6.15 -20.32
N VAL A 311 -49.62 -5.88 -20.75
CA VAL A 311 -48.66 -6.86 -21.31
C VAL A 311 -48.33 -7.94 -20.26
N LEU A 312 -48.00 -7.53 -19.04
CA LEU A 312 -47.72 -8.46 -17.94
C LEU A 312 -48.86 -9.40 -17.63
N LYS A 313 -50.07 -8.87 -17.49
CA LYS A 313 -51.30 -9.70 -17.26
C LYS A 313 -51.52 -10.72 -18.39
N LYS A 314 -51.29 -10.30 -19.64
CA LYS A 314 -51.42 -11.19 -20.81
C LYS A 314 -50.37 -12.33 -20.78
N LEU A 315 -49.12 -11.99 -20.44
CA LEU A 315 -48.04 -12.98 -20.36
C LEU A 315 -48.30 -13.96 -19.19
N ILE A 316 -48.67 -13.46 -18.03
CA ILE A 316 -49.00 -14.28 -16.84
C ILE A 316 -50.13 -15.28 -17.18
N ALA A 317 -51.19 -14.81 -17.79
CA ALA A 317 -52.33 -15.67 -18.15
C ALA A 317 -51.96 -16.68 -19.27
N LYS A 318 -51.20 -16.26 -20.29
CA LYS A 318 -50.85 -17.09 -21.45
C LYS A 318 -49.93 -18.24 -21.08
N TYR A 319 -48.91 -17.97 -20.21
CA TYR A 319 -47.86 -18.94 -19.90
C TYR A 319 -47.99 -19.52 -18.49
N HIS A 320 -49.01 -19.16 -17.74
CA HIS A 320 -49.21 -19.57 -16.33
C HIS A 320 -47.99 -19.31 -15.46
N ILE A 321 -47.45 -18.08 -15.58
CA ILE A 321 -46.25 -17.65 -14.85
C ILE A 321 -46.51 -17.76 -13.35
N THR A 322 -45.62 -18.47 -12.66
CA THR A 322 -45.72 -18.73 -11.20
C THR A 322 -44.69 -17.96 -10.41
N LEU A 323 -43.63 -17.41 -11.07
CA LEU A 323 -42.57 -16.69 -10.43
C LEU A 323 -42.11 -15.50 -11.31
N ILE A 324 -41.91 -14.37 -10.70
CA ILE A 324 -41.25 -13.20 -11.35
C ILE A 324 -39.87 -13.03 -10.72
N SER A 325 -38.80 -13.04 -11.56
CA SER A 325 -37.43 -12.76 -11.17
C SER A 325 -37.06 -11.38 -11.66
N LEU A 326 -36.92 -10.41 -10.75
CA LEU A 326 -36.56 -9.03 -11.04
C LEU A 326 -35.10 -8.79 -10.82
N GLY A 327 -34.38 -8.23 -11.81
CA GLY A 327 -33.02 -7.78 -11.69
C GLY A 327 -32.90 -6.62 -10.70
N ASN A 328 -31.83 -6.64 -9.88
CA ASN A 328 -31.60 -5.64 -8.82
C ASN A 328 -30.79 -4.42 -9.26
N GLY A 329 -30.68 -4.17 -10.57
CA GLY A 329 -29.92 -3.04 -11.14
C GLY A 329 -30.69 -1.73 -11.20
N THR A 330 -30.41 -0.95 -12.25
CA THR A 330 -31.07 0.33 -12.54
C THR A 330 -32.58 0.15 -12.69
N ALA A 331 -33.38 1.06 -12.09
CA ALA A 331 -34.86 1.05 -12.13
C ALA A 331 -35.52 -0.19 -11.44
N SER A 332 -34.81 -0.89 -10.57
CA SER A 332 -35.34 -2.08 -9.88
C SER A 332 -36.46 -1.73 -8.90
N ARG A 333 -36.32 -0.65 -8.12
CA ARG A 333 -37.34 -0.23 -7.13
C ARG A 333 -38.62 0.20 -7.78
N GLU A 334 -38.55 0.98 -8.88
CA GLU A 334 -39.72 1.38 -9.66
C GLU A 334 -40.42 0.21 -10.29
N SER A 335 -39.64 -0.77 -10.80
CA SER A 335 -40.15 -1.99 -11.37
C SER A 335 -40.80 -2.90 -10.31
N GLU A 336 -40.22 -3.01 -9.13
CA GLU A 336 -40.76 -3.73 -7.97
C GLU A 336 -42.11 -3.18 -7.57
N GLN A 337 -42.26 -1.85 -7.47
CA GLN A 337 -43.52 -1.22 -7.14
C GLN A 337 -44.60 -1.56 -8.18
N ILE A 338 -44.30 -1.63 -9.45
CA ILE A 338 -45.23 -1.99 -10.51
C ILE A 338 -45.67 -3.44 -10.39
N ILE A 339 -44.80 -4.35 -9.97
CA ILE A 339 -45.13 -5.76 -9.71
C ILE A 339 -46.05 -5.86 -8.49
N VAL A 340 -45.71 -5.15 -7.40
CA VAL A 340 -46.57 -5.12 -6.19
C VAL A 340 -47.96 -4.61 -6.52
N ASP A 341 -48.08 -3.55 -7.31
CA ASP A 341 -49.38 -3.01 -7.74
C ASP A 341 -50.14 -3.92 -8.74
N LEU A 342 -49.46 -4.90 -9.35
CA LEU A 342 -50.03 -5.84 -10.30
C LEU A 342 -50.65 -7.07 -9.59
N LEU A 343 -50.00 -7.51 -8.49
CA LEU A 343 -50.38 -8.66 -7.68
C LEU A 343 -51.51 -8.34 -6.71
#